data_5cf8029fcbc1633b6f57508d51994c79
#
_entry.id   5cf8029fcbc1633b6f57508d51994c79
#
_cell.length_a   1.000
_cell.length_b   1.000
_cell.length_c   1.000
_cell.angle_alpha   90.00
_cell.angle_beta   90.00
_cell.angle_gamma   90.00
#
_symmetry.space_group_name_H-M   'P 1'
#
loop_
_entity.id
_entity.type
_entity.pdbx_description
1 polymer ?
#
loop_
_entity_poly.entity_id
_entity_poly.type
_entity_poly.pdbx_seq_one_letter_code
_entity_poly.pdbx_strand_id
1 'polypeptide(L)'
;MIVLDTHVLVWADADDHKLGRKARILIDRLWPLGQVTVSAISFWEIGMLQARRRLRLPVSVAEWRDALLSAGVVELPLDGAMAVRALDLAGLHDDPADRFIAATALLHGAALVTADDRLLDWGGALKRYDARE
;
A
#
# COMPACT_ATOMS: atom_id res chain seq x y z
N MET A 1 -9.11 -8.99 3.84
CA MET A 1 -8.70 -7.71 3.23
C MET A 1 -7.24 -7.42 3.52
N ILE A 2 -6.52 -7.01 2.52
CA ILE A 2 -5.13 -6.53 2.64
C ILE A 2 -5.03 -5.11 2.10
N VAL A 3 -4.12 -4.34 2.69
CA VAL A 3 -3.69 -3.04 2.17
C VAL A 3 -2.30 -3.22 1.59
N LEU A 4 -2.09 -2.82 0.34
CA LEU A 4 -0.77 -2.85 -0.28
C LEU A 4 -0.03 -1.56 0.00
N ASP A 5 1.21 -1.67 0.49
CA ASP A 5 2.11 -0.53 0.52
C ASP A 5 2.39 -0.06 -0.91
N THR A 6 2.76 1.19 -1.08
CA THR A 6 2.89 1.82 -2.40
C THR A 6 3.79 1.04 -3.35
N HIS A 7 4.98 0.65 -2.92
CA HIS A 7 5.90 -0.10 -3.79
C HIS A 7 5.39 -1.51 -4.10
N VAL A 8 4.62 -2.12 -3.19
CA VAL A 8 4.02 -3.44 -3.43
C VAL A 8 2.97 -3.36 -4.54
N LEU A 9 2.16 -2.29 -4.55
CA LEU A 9 1.21 -2.04 -5.62
C LEU A 9 1.90 -1.93 -6.98
N VAL A 10 3.00 -1.20 -7.04
CA VAL A 10 3.80 -1.04 -8.26
C VAL A 10 4.37 -2.38 -8.71
N TRP A 11 4.93 -3.17 -7.79
CA TRP A 11 5.47 -4.49 -8.12
C TRP A 11 4.41 -5.46 -8.63
N ALA A 12 3.23 -5.45 -8.00
CA ALA A 12 2.14 -6.33 -8.40
C ALA A 12 1.63 -5.97 -9.80
N ASP A 13 1.46 -4.68 -10.09
CA ASP A 13 1.01 -4.20 -11.39
C ASP A 13 2.02 -4.48 -12.51
N ALA A 14 3.31 -4.28 -12.22
CA ALA A 14 4.38 -4.50 -13.20
C ALA A 14 4.85 -5.95 -13.31
N ASP A 15 4.27 -6.87 -12.55
CA ASP A 15 4.73 -8.25 -12.44
C ASP A 15 6.23 -8.34 -12.12
N ASP A 16 6.68 -7.48 -11.19
CA ASP A 16 8.07 -7.36 -10.79
C ASP A 16 8.51 -8.55 -9.93
N HIS A 17 9.68 -9.12 -10.24
CA HIS A 17 10.24 -10.25 -9.49
C HIS A 17 10.59 -9.94 -8.03
N LYS A 18 10.65 -8.67 -7.65
CA LYS A 18 10.82 -8.26 -6.24
C LYS A 18 9.65 -8.71 -5.37
N LEU A 19 8.47 -8.84 -5.97
CA LEU A 19 7.32 -9.40 -5.28
C LEU A 19 7.51 -10.90 -5.09
N GLY A 20 7.51 -11.34 -3.84
CA GLY A 20 7.72 -12.74 -3.51
C GLY A 20 6.55 -13.63 -3.93
N ARG A 21 6.82 -14.92 -3.99
CA ARG A 21 5.84 -15.91 -4.46
C ARG A 21 4.63 -15.99 -3.53
N LYS A 22 4.83 -16.01 -2.21
CA LYS A 22 3.73 -16.07 -1.24
C LYS A 22 2.86 -14.82 -1.29
N ALA A 23 3.49 -13.65 -1.38
CA ALA A 23 2.78 -12.39 -1.50
C ALA A 23 1.94 -12.35 -2.79
N ARG A 24 2.49 -12.81 -3.91
CA ARG A 24 1.76 -12.87 -5.18
C ARG A 24 0.55 -13.79 -5.08
N ILE A 25 0.71 -14.97 -4.50
CA ILE A 25 -0.40 -15.93 -4.32
C ILE A 25 -1.51 -15.31 -3.46
N LEU A 26 -1.13 -14.61 -2.39
CA LEU A 26 -2.09 -13.92 -1.52
C LEU A 26 -2.86 -12.84 -2.29
N ILE A 27 -2.15 -11.99 -3.02
CA ILE A 27 -2.74 -10.91 -3.82
C ILE A 27 -3.68 -11.49 -4.89
N ASP A 28 -3.22 -12.47 -5.65
CA ASP A 28 -4.00 -13.07 -6.73
C ASP A 28 -5.27 -13.75 -6.23
N ARG A 29 -5.21 -14.33 -5.04
CA ARG A 29 -6.38 -14.96 -4.41
C ARG A 29 -7.42 -13.93 -3.96
N LEU A 30 -6.97 -12.81 -3.42
CA LEU A 30 -7.85 -11.78 -2.85
C LEU A 30 -8.36 -10.77 -3.88
N TRP A 31 -7.66 -10.63 -4.99
CA TRP A 31 -7.98 -9.63 -6.02
C TRP A 31 -9.41 -9.77 -6.57
N PRO A 32 -9.84 -10.95 -7.04
CA PRO A 32 -11.21 -11.09 -7.57
C PRO A 32 -12.30 -10.95 -6.51
N LEU A 33 -11.93 -10.99 -5.23
CA LEU A 33 -12.88 -10.85 -4.11
C LEU A 33 -13.06 -9.40 -3.67
N GLY A 34 -12.40 -8.43 -4.33
CA GLY A 34 -12.42 -7.04 -3.90
C GLY A 34 -11.71 -6.81 -2.57
N GLN A 35 -10.78 -7.69 -2.20
CA GLN A 35 -10.08 -7.67 -0.91
C GLN A 35 -8.65 -7.11 -1.00
N VAL A 36 -8.22 -6.68 -2.18
CA VAL A 36 -6.95 -5.98 -2.38
C VAL A 36 -7.22 -4.48 -2.40
N THR A 37 -6.68 -3.78 -1.41
CA THR A 37 -6.94 -2.35 -1.21
C THR A 37 -5.65 -1.57 -1.17
N VAL A 38 -5.75 -0.27 -1.41
CA VAL A 38 -4.65 0.69 -1.29
C VAL A 38 -5.15 1.95 -0.62
N SER A 39 -4.28 2.64 0.08
CA SER A 39 -4.57 3.98 0.59
C SER A 39 -4.53 4.99 -0.56
N ALA A 40 -5.43 5.96 -0.54
CA ALA A 40 -5.41 7.08 -1.49
C ALA A 40 -4.06 7.81 -1.50
N ILE A 41 -3.32 7.83 -0.38
CA ILE A 41 -2.00 8.46 -0.29
C ILE A 41 -0.98 7.81 -1.23
N SER A 42 -1.16 6.54 -1.59
CA SER A 42 -0.23 5.84 -2.48
C SER A 42 -0.15 6.49 -3.85
N PHE A 43 -1.24 7.03 -4.37
CA PHE A 43 -1.22 7.71 -5.68
C PHE A 43 -0.47 9.03 -5.62
N TRP A 44 -0.57 9.77 -4.52
CA TRP A 44 0.25 10.95 -4.29
C TRP A 44 1.74 10.59 -4.19
N GLU A 45 2.06 9.56 -3.42
CA GLU A 45 3.43 9.10 -3.26
C GLU A 45 4.05 8.68 -4.59
N ILE A 46 3.31 7.94 -5.40
CA ILE A 46 3.75 7.55 -6.75
C ILE A 46 4.00 8.78 -7.62
N GLY A 47 3.11 9.77 -7.58
CA GLY A 47 3.30 11.02 -8.30
C GLY A 47 4.56 11.77 -7.88
N MET A 48 4.86 11.78 -6.59
CA MET A 48 6.08 12.37 -6.05
C MET A 48 7.33 11.61 -6.49
N LEU A 49 7.30 10.27 -6.47
CA LEU A 49 8.41 9.45 -6.94
C LEU A 49 8.67 9.65 -8.43
N GLN A 50 7.61 9.75 -9.23
CA GLN A 50 7.72 10.01 -10.66
C GLN A 50 8.31 11.40 -10.93
N ALA A 51 7.88 12.43 -10.21
CA ALA A 51 8.41 13.78 -10.32
C ALA A 51 9.90 13.84 -9.97
N ARG A 52 10.35 13.02 -9.03
CA ARG A 52 11.75 12.90 -8.62
C ARG A 52 12.55 11.91 -9.47
N ARG A 53 11.97 11.39 -10.55
CA ARG A 53 12.59 10.43 -11.46
C ARG A 53 13.04 9.13 -10.78
N ARG A 54 12.37 8.73 -9.69
CA ARG A 54 12.64 7.49 -8.95
C ARG A 54 11.72 6.35 -9.38
N LEU A 55 10.67 6.66 -10.14
CA LEU A 55 9.71 5.72 -10.66
C LEU A 55 9.26 6.19 -12.04
N ARG A 56 9.09 5.24 -12.97
CA ARG A 56 8.55 5.54 -14.30
C ARG A 56 7.29 4.69 -14.51
N LEU A 57 6.18 5.35 -14.80
CA LEU A 57 4.95 4.70 -15.25
C LEU A 57 4.82 4.82 -16.78
N PRO A 58 4.19 3.85 -17.44
CA PRO A 58 3.95 3.92 -18.89
C PRO A 58 2.90 4.96 -19.29
N VAL A 59 2.08 5.40 -18.33
CA VAL A 59 0.97 6.35 -18.50
C VAL A 59 1.00 7.38 -17.37
N SER A 60 0.12 8.37 -17.40
CA SER A 60 -0.03 9.32 -16.29
C SER A 60 -0.49 8.61 -15.01
N VAL A 61 -0.24 9.21 -13.85
CA VAL A 61 -0.72 8.67 -12.57
C VAL A 61 -2.24 8.54 -12.56
N ALA A 62 -2.95 9.51 -13.12
CA ALA A 62 -4.41 9.47 -13.21
C ALA A 62 -4.91 8.28 -14.03
N GLU A 63 -4.32 8.04 -15.19
CA GLU A 63 -4.65 6.90 -16.04
C GLU A 63 -4.30 5.58 -15.37
N TRP A 64 -3.17 5.51 -14.70
CA TRP A 64 -2.72 4.33 -13.97
C TRP A 64 -3.69 3.98 -12.83
N ARG A 65 -4.08 4.99 -12.05
CA ARG A 65 -5.10 4.83 -11.01
C ARG A 65 -6.41 4.31 -11.56
N ASP A 66 -6.92 4.93 -12.62
CA ASP A 66 -8.19 4.52 -13.24
C ASP A 66 -8.14 3.08 -13.73
N ALA A 67 -7.03 2.66 -14.33
CA ALA A 67 -6.84 1.28 -14.77
C ALA A 67 -6.84 0.29 -13.61
N LEU A 68 -6.17 0.61 -12.50
CA LEU A 68 -6.15 -0.24 -11.31
C LEU A 68 -7.53 -0.38 -10.67
N LEU A 69 -8.25 0.73 -10.53
CA LEU A 69 -9.61 0.68 -9.96
C LEU A 69 -10.57 -0.10 -10.86
N SER A 70 -10.44 0.07 -12.18
CA SER A 70 -11.23 -0.70 -13.16
C SER A 70 -10.88 -2.19 -13.11
N ALA A 71 -9.66 -2.54 -12.76
CA ALA A 71 -9.22 -3.92 -12.62
C ALA A 71 -9.59 -4.57 -11.29
N GLY A 72 -10.15 -3.81 -10.34
CA GLY A 72 -10.69 -4.36 -9.09
C GLY A 72 -9.96 -3.98 -7.81
N VAL A 73 -8.90 -3.17 -7.88
CA VAL A 73 -8.27 -2.59 -6.68
C VAL A 73 -9.24 -1.63 -6.01
N VAL A 74 -9.36 -1.72 -4.70
CA VAL A 74 -10.23 -0.83 -3.91
C VAL A 74 -9.38 0.26 -3.26
N GLU A 75 -9.71 1.52 -3.56
CA GLU A 75 -9.06 2.67 -2.95
C GLU A 75 -9.75 3.01 -1.63
N LEU A 76 -8.97 3.11 -0.56
CA LEU A 76 -9.45 3.55 0.75
C LEU A 76 -9.13 5.03 0.94
N PRO A 77 -10.14 5.87 1.25
CA PRO A 77 -9.93 7.31 1.33
C PRO A 77 -9.10 7.71 2.55
N LEU A 78 -8.45 8.87 2.45
CA LEU A 78 -7.84 9.58 3.57
C LEU A 78 -8.86 10.55 4.15
N ASP A 79 -9.29 10.29 5.37
CA ASP A 79 -10.20 11.18 6.09
C ASP A 79 -9.58 11.67 7.39
N GLY A 80 -10.33 12.50 8.15
CA GLY A 80 -9.87 13.06 9.41
C GLY A 80 -9.57 12.00 10.48
N ALA A 81 -10.37 10.94 10.54
CA ALA A 81 -10.16 9.85 11.49
C ALA A 81 -8.82 9.15 11.22
N MET A 82 -8.50 8.94 9.97
CA MET A 82 -7.25 8.33 9.54
C MET A 82 -6.05 9.24 9.84
N ALA A 83 -6.19 10.54 9.58
CA ALA A 83 -5.14 11.52 9.87
C ALA A 83 -4.82 11.58 11.37
N VAL A 84 -5.86 11.58 12.21
CA VAL A 84 -5.69 11.57 13.68
C VAL A 84 -5.05 10.26 14.12
N ARG A 85 -5.52 9.11 13.62
CA ARG A 85 -4.95 7.81 13.95
C ARG A 85 -3.46 7.74 13.59
N ALA A 86 -3.07 8.33 12.47
CA ALA A 86 -1.68 8.34 12.03
C ALA A 86 -0.74 9.06 13.01
N LEU A 87 -1.25 9.98 13.82
CA LEU A 87 -0.47 10.65 14.87
C LEU A 87 -0.19 9.72 16.06
N ASP A 88 -1.05 8.76 16.34
CA ASP A 88 -1.02 7.93 17.54
C ASP A 88 -0.25 6.60 17.36
N LEU A 89 0.53 6.46 16.32
CA LEU A 89 1.32 5.26 16.04
C LEU A 89 2.66 5.33 16.77
N ALA A 90 2.64 5.15 18.08
CA ALA A 90 3.81 5.25 18.92
C ALA A 90 4.91 4.29 18.49
N GLY A 91 6.14 4.80 18.36
CA GLY A 91 7.30 4.01 17.96
C GLY A 91 7.46 3.80 16.46
N LEU A 92 6.49 4.20 15.64
CA LEU A 92 6.63 4.17 14.20
C LEU A 92 7.42 5.41 13.73
N HIS A 93 8.27 5.24 12.71
CA HIS A 93 9.04 6.31 12.11
C HIS A 93 8.14 7.41 11.49
N ASP A 94 8.73 8.58 11.17
CA ASP A 94 7.98 9.80 10.87
C ASP A 94 7.56 9.97 9.42
N ASP A 95 7.86 9.04 8.52
CA ASP A 95 7.43 9.15 7.12
C ASP A 95 5.90 9.28 7.05
N PRO A 96 5.35 10.41 6.57
CA PRO A 96 3.91 10.63 6.60
C PRO A 96 3.11 9.59 5.79
N ALA A 97 3.58 9.24 4.61
CA ALA A 97 2.88 8.26 3.76
C ALA A 97 2.79 6.91 4.45
N ASP A 98 3.87 6.44 5.08
CA ASP A 98 3.89 5.18 5.82
C ASP A 98 2.96 5.20 7.02
N ARG A 99 2.90 6.33 7.73
CA ARG A 99 1.98 6.49 8.87
C ARG A 99 0.53 6.44 8.43
N PHE A 100 0.18 7.09 7.33
CA PHE A 100 -1.18 7.04 6.77
C PHE A 100 -1.53 5.62 6.29
N ILE A 101 -0.62 4.92 5.65
CA ILE A 101 -0.84 3.56 5.18
C ILE A 101 -1.06 2.61 6.37
N ALA A 102 -0.22 2.69 7.40
CA ALA A 102 -0.37 1.89 8.61
C ALA A 102 -1.71 2.18 9.32
N ALA A 103 -2.08 3.46 9.46
CA ALA A 103 -3.34 3.87 10.05
C ALA A 103 -4.54 3.34 9.24
N THR A 104 -4.44 3.36 7.92
CA THR A 104 -5.48 2.82 7.03
C THR A 104 -5.71 1.33 7.30
N ALA A 105 -4.63 0.56 7.36
CA ALA A 105 -4.73 -0.87 7.65
C ALA A 105 -5.33 -1.13 9.04
N LEU A 106 -4.90 -0.40 10.06
CA LEU A 106 -5.43 -0.54 11.42
C LEU A 106 -6.91 -0.22 11.51
N LEU A 107 -7.35 0.89 10.92
CA LEU A 107 -8.76 1.32 10.99
C LEU A 107 -9.69 0.37 10.22
N HIS A 108 -9.20 -0.29 9.20
CA HIS A 108 -10.00 -1.25 8.42
C HIS A 108 -9.83 -2.69 8.90
N GLY A 109 -9.05 -2.93 9.96
CA GLY A 109 -8.80 -4.29 10.44
C GLY A 109 -8.11 -5.16 9.39
N ALA A 110 -7.35 -4.56 8.49
CA ALA A 110 -6.71 -5.23 7.38
C ALA A 110 -5.23 -5.50 7.67
N ALA A 111 -4.67 -6.52 7.03
CA ALA A 111 -3.23 -6.75 7.06
C ALA A 111 -2.52 -5.85 6.04
N LEU A 112 -1.34 -5.36 6.39
CA LEU A 112 -0.49 -4.59 5.50
C LEU A 112 0.50 -5.53 4.80
N VAL A 113 0.61 -5.41 3.48
CA VAL A 113 1.64 -6.09 2.69
C VAL A 113 2.72 -5.06 2.34
N THR A 114 3.92 -5.24 2.85
CA THR A 114 5.03 -4.30 2.71
C THR A 114 6.38 -5.01 2.65
N ALA A 115 7.37 -4.36 2.08
CA ALA A 115 8.76 -4.79 2.13
C ALA A 115 9.63 -3.81 2.96
N ASP A 116 9.02 -2.81 3.58
CA ASP A 116 9.73 -1.84 4.42
C ASP A 116 9.96 -2.43 5.81
N ASP A 117 11.22 -2.67 6.16
CA ASP A 117 11.59 -3.24 7.47
C ASP A 117 11.15 -2.37 8.65
N ARG A 118 11.04 -1.05 8.47
CA ARG A 118 10.56 -0.15 9.53
C ARG A 118 9.08 -0.39 9.86
N LEU A 119 8.29 -0.80 8.88
CA LEU A 119 6.89 -1.20 9.08
C LEU A 119 6.80 -2.65 9.57
N LEU A 120 7.60 -3.54 9.02
CA LEU A 120 7.62 -4.95 9.42
C LEU A 120 8.06 -5.14 10.88
N ASP A 121 9.04 -4.36 11.32
CA ASP A 121 9.63 -4.48 12.66
C ASP A 121 8.94 -3.60 13.72
N TRP A 122 7.98 -2.78 13.32
CA TRP A 122 7.26 -1.92 14.26
C TRP A 122 6.48 -2.75 15.29
N GLY A 123 6.58 -2.36 16.58
CA GLY A 123 5.96 -3.09 17.69
C GLY A 123 4.45 -2.92 17.85
N GLY A 124 3.79 -2.10 17.01
CA GLY A 124 2.35 -1.89 17.08
C GLY A 124 1.53 -3.10 16.64
N ALA A 125 0.25 -3.09 16.97
CA ALA A 125 -0.69 -4.21 16.75
C ALA A 125 -1.18 -4.28 15.29
N LEU A 126 -0.29 -4.16 14.33
CA LEU A 126 -0.58 -4.24 12.90
C LEU A 126 -0.24 -5.63 12.38
N LYS A 127 -1.22 -6.29 11.75
CA LYS A 127 -0.95 -7.54 11.03
C LYS A 127 -0.22 -7.23 9.72
N ARG A 128 0.85 -7.97 9.45
CA ARG A 128 1.74 -7.69 8.32
C ARG A 128 2.13 -8.97 7.58
N TYR A 129 2.36 -8.80 6.28
CA TYR A 129 2.99 -9.81 5.43
C TYR A 129 4.20 -9.17 4.73
N ASP A 130 5.32 -9.87 4.71
CA ASP A 130 6.51 -9.43 3.98
C ASP A 130 6.29 -9.67 2.49
N ALA A 131 6.28 -8.60 1.72
CA ALA A 131 6.05 -8.65 0.27
C ALA A 131 7.17 -9.37 -0.50
N ARG A 132 8.33 -9.58 0.14
CA ARG A 132 9.48 -10.26 -0.47
C ARG A 132 9.40 -11.79 -0.38
N GLU A 133 8.48 -12.32 0.39
CA GLU A 133 8.28 -13.77 0.58
C GLU A 133 7.33 -14.39 -0.48
#